data_ef0e109ada12be29a5f1ae6a94dcfb6f
#
_entry.id   ef0e109ada12be29a5f1ae6a94dcfb6f
#
_cell.length_a   1.000
_cell.length_b   1.000
_cell.length_c   1.000
_cell.angle_alpha   90.00
_cell.angle_beta   90.00
_cell.angle_gamma   90.00
#
_symmetry.space_group_name_H-M   'P 1'
#
loop_
_entity.id
_entity.type
_entity.pdbx_description
1 polymer ?
#
loop_
_entity_poly.entity_id
_entity_poly.type
_entity_poly.pdbx_seq_one_letter_code
_entity_poly.pdbx_strand_id
1 'polypeptide(L)'
;MNRTFRAAELAAATVALCVAVSFAAPSMAENLQEARASAAAAAAAPTDAPAPKGYLARIYNAAMDALVGQSPPPETAGEQRSLDELVQAYETGEASDREQDCLANAVYFESRGEPEEGQLAVAQVVLNRASSGRYPTDLCAVITQKAQFSFIQNGRFPTANRGSEAWRKAVAIARIAHEKLAKSVPADVLWYHATYVAPSWGKRLNKNTQIGLHIFYS
;
A
#
# COMPACT_ATOMS: atom_id res chain seq x y z
N MET A 1 37.93 -18.18 -52.19
CA MET A 1 37.97 -19.67 -52.26
C MET A 1 36.69 -20.17 -51.62
N ASN A 2 35.82 -20.78 -52.47
CA ASN A 2 34.49 -21.36 -52.13
C ASN A 2 34.65 -22.56 -51.19
N ARG A 3 33.69 -22.73 -50.31
CA ARG A 3 33.10 -24.05 -50.03
C ARG A 3 31.73 -23.92 -49.40
N THR A 4 30.74 -24.13 -50.24
CA THR A 4 29.37 -24.52 -49.95
C THR A 4 29.35 -25.97 -49.43
N PHE A 5 28.55 -26.27 -48.39
CA PHE A 5 27.99 -27.61 -48.21
C PHE A 5 26.47 -27.51 -47.95
N ARG A 6 25.81 -28.28 -48.76
CA ARG A 6 24.33 -28.47 -48.85
C ARG A 6 23.82 -29.46 -47.79
N ALA A 7 22.65 -29.18 -47.31
CA ALA A 7 21.47 -30.04 -47.14
C ALA A 7 21.59 -31.49 -46.67
N ALA A 8 20.82 -31.83 -45.67
CA ALA A 8 19.97 -33.02 -45.69
C ALA A 8 18.79 -32.86 -44.75
N GLU A 9 17.58 -32.91 -45.34
CA GLU A 9 16.30 -33.04 -44.67
C GLU A 9 16.17 -34.41 -44.01
N LEU A 10 15.55 -34.46 -42.82
CA LEU A 10 14.80 -35.65 -42.39
C LEU A 10 13.60 -35.19 -41.56
N ALA A 11 12.45 -35.30 -42.18
CA ALA A 11 11.13 -35.17 -41.58
C ALA A 11 10.87 -36.41 -40.69
N ALA A 12 10.48 -36.20 -39.47
CA ALA A 12 9.80 -37.20 -38.65
C ALA A 12 8.58 -36.57 -38.03
N ALA A 13 7.44 -36.86 -38.60
CA ALA A 13 6.12 -36.50 -38.05
C ALA A 13 5.80 -37.44 -36.90
N THR A 14 5.73 -36.91 -35.69
CA THR A 14 5.07 -37.55 -34.55
C THR A 14 3.79 -36.78 -34.22
N VAL A 15 2.67 -37.39 -34.60
CA VAL A 15 1.32 -36.98 -34.19
C VAL A 15 1.17 -37.34 -32.73
N ALA A 16 1.27 -36.33 -31.82
CA ALA A 16 0.86 -36.46 -30.45
C ALA A 16 -0.59 -36.00 -30.28
N LEU A 17 -1.47 -36.96 -30.08
CA LEU A 17 -2.87 -36.78 -29.74
C LEU A 17 -3.00 -36.24 -28.29
N CYS A 18 -3.05 -34.91 -28.11
CA CYS A 18 -3.37 -34.31 -26.83
C CYS A 18 -4.88 -34.32 -26.61
N VAL A 19 -5.37 -35.26 -25.82
CA VAL A 19 -6.72 -35.22 -25.24
C VAL A 19 -6.72 -34.13 -24.17
N ALA A 20 -7.23 -32.94 -24.48
CA ALA A 20 -7.48 -31.89 -23.52
C ALA A 20 -8.72 -32.25 -22.70
N VAL A 21 -8.53 -32.73 -21.49
CA VAL A 21 -9.59 -32.84 -20.49
C VAL A 21 -9.78 -31.44 -19.90
N SER A 22 -10.76 -30.72 -20.40
CA SER A 22 -11.18 -29.43 -19.84
C SER A 22 -11.94 -29.67 -18.53
N PHE A 23 -11.27 -29.54 -17.40
CA PHE A 23 -11.95 -29.33 -16.12
C PHE A 23 -12.43 -27.90 -16.07
N ALA A 24 -13.69 -27.67 -16.40
CA ALA A 24 -14.35 -26.40 -16.12
C ALA A 24 -14.55 -26.29 -14.60
N ALA A 25 -13.78 -25.45 -13.94
CA ALA A 25 -14.08 -25.06 -12.57
C ALA A 25 -15.37 -24.22 -12.59
N PRO A 26 -16.36 -24.51 -11.70
CA PRO A 26 -17.58 -23.71 -11.63
C PRO A 26 -17.23 -22.25 -11.31
N SER A 27 -17.86 -21.33 -12.03
CA SER A 27 -17.63 -19.91 -11.84
C SER A 27 -18.12 -19.45 -10.47
N MET A 28 -17.46 -18.47 -9.85
CA MET A 28 -17.86 -17.88 -8.54
C MET A 28 -19.32 -17.37 -8.57
N ALA A 29 -19.87 -17.10 -9.72
CA ALA A 29 -21.26 -16.68 -9.91
C ALA A 29 -22.28 -17.81 -9.63
N GLU A 30 -21.95 -19.05 -9.99
CA GLU A 30 -22.83 -20.20 -9.73
C GLU A 30 -22.88 -20.54 -8.24
N ASN A 31 -21.75 -20.47 -7.52
CA ASN A 31 -21.70 -20.69 -6.07
C ASN A 31 -22.50 -19.63 -5.29
N LEU A 32 -22.55 -18.38 -5.77
CA LEU A 32 -23.37 -17.33 -5.14
C LEU A 32 -24.87 -17.53 -5.39
N GLN A 33 -25.23 -18.13 -6.49
CA GLN A 33 -26.64 -18.40 -6.84
C GLN A 33 -27.20 -19.60 -6.04
N GLU A 34 -26.42 -20.65 -5.85
CA GLU A 34 -26.76 -21.76 -4.97
C GLU A 34 -26.85 -21.35 -3.50
N ALA A 35 -25.92 -20.50 -3.02
CA ALA A 35 -25.97 -19.96 -1.66
C ALA A 35 -27.20 -19.09 -1.44
N ARG A 36 -27.64 -18.29 -2.42
CA ARG A 36 -28.85 -17.48 -2.36
C ARG A 36 -30.12 -18.32 -2.40
N ALA A 37 -30.16 -19.38 -3.20
CA ALA A 37 -31.28 -20.29 -3.29
C ALA A 37 -31.45 -21.08 -1.97
N SER A 38 -30.37 -21.52 -1.34
CA SER A 38 -30.36 -22.20 -0.03
C SER A 38 -30.82 -21.27 1.11
N ALA A 39 -30.41 -19.99 1.09
CA ALA A 39 -30.84 -18.99 2.08
C ALA A 39 -32.34 -18.64 1.94
N ALA A 40 -32.85 -18.57 0.67
CA ALA A 40 -34.26 -18.31 0.40
C ALA A 40 -35.16 -19.49 0.83
N ALA A 41 -34.68 -20.73 0.69
CA ALA A 41 -35.40 -21.94 1.13
C ALA A 41 -35.45 -22.03 2.67
N ALA A 42 -34.44 -21.57 3.37
CA ALA A 42 -34.40 -21.50 4.83
C ALA A 42 -35.36 -20.44 5.43
N ALA A 43 -35.61 -19.35 4.67
CA ALA A 43 -36.52 -18.30 5.09
C ALA A 43 -38.03 -18.61 4.86
N ALA A 44 -38.35 -19.68 4.15
CA ALA A 44 -39.73 -20.09 3.81
C ALA A 44 -40.27 -21.20 4.70
N ALA A 45 -39.60 -21.56 5.79
CA ALA A 45 -40.13 -22.57 6.74
C ALA A 45 -41.29 -21.98 7.57
N PRO A 46 -42.43 -22.67 7.72
CA PRO A 46 -43.56 -22.17 8.48
C PRO A 46 -43.22 -22.04 9.97
N THR A 47 -43.54 -20.87 10.53
CA THR A 47 -43.28 -20.49 11.93
C THR A 47 -44.15 -21.18 12.97
N ASP A 48 -44.97 -22.19 12.61
CA ASP A 48 -45.96 -22.84 13.48
C ASP A 48 -45.57 -24.27 13.91
N ALA A 49 -44.30 -24.63 14.01
CA ALA A 49 -43.89 -25.87 14.58
C ALA A 49 -43.83 -25.77 16.14
N PRO A 50 -44.49 -26.62 16.92
CA PRO A 50 -44.42 -26.59 18.40
C PRO A 50 -42.98 -26.85 18.86
N ALA A 51 -42.50 -26.03 19.78
CA ALA A 51 -41.13 -26.11 20.31
C ALA A 51 -40.85 -27.51 20.90
N PRO A 52 -39.73 -28.17 20.60
CA PRO A 52 -39.39 -29.49 21.10
C PRO A 52 -39.20 -29.46 22.62
N LYS A 53 -39.87 -30.35 23.33
CA LYS A 53 -39.77 -30.46 24.79
C LYS A 53 -38.66 -31.46 25.15
N GLY A 54 -37.79 -31.12 26.10
CA GLY A 54 -36.81 -32.03 26.68
C GLY A 54 -35.38 -31.91 26.16
N TYR A 55 -34.63 -33.02 26.09
CA TYR A 55 -33.20 -33.09 25.77
C TYR A 55 -32.84 -32.48 24.40
N LEU A 56 -33.70 -32.71 23.41
CA LEU A 56 -33.51 -32.16 22.08
C LEU A 56 -33.62 -30.61 22.03
N ALA A 57 -34.48 -30.02 22.87
CA ALA A 57 -34.57 -28.57 22.99
C ALA A 57 -33.28 -27.97 23.58
N ARG A 58 -32.64 -28.67 24.52
CA ARG A 58 -31.34 -28.20 25.08
C ARG A 58 -30.23 -28.27 24.08
N ILE A 59 -30.16 -29.33 23.25
CA ILE A 59 -29.15 -29.43 22.18
C ILE A 59 -29.39 -28.36 21.09
N TYR A 60 -30.66 -28.16 20.71
CA TYR A 60 -31.01 -27.14 19.73
C TYR A 60 -30.67 -25.74 20.23
N ASN A 61 -31.03 -25.40 21.47
CA ASN A 61 -30.70 -24.10 22.04
C ASN A 61 -29.16 -23.91 22.22
N ALA A 62 -28.44 -24.95 22.67
CA ALA A 62 -26.99 -24.89 22.77
C ALA A 62 -26.29 -24.73 21.38
N ALA A 63 -26.86 -25.39 20.35
CA ALA A 63 -26.36 -25.22 18.98
C ALA A 63 -26.70 -23.84 18.41
N MET A 64 -27.87 -23.32 18.73
CA MET A 64 -28.26 -21.96 18.33
C MET A 64 -27.47 -20.88 19.09
N ASP A 65 -27.23 -21.08 20.40
CA ASP A 65 -26.38 -20.20 21.20
C ASP A 65 -24.92 -20.23 20.70
N ALA A 66 -24.41 -21.39 20.25
CA ALA A 66 -23.11 -21.51 19.64
C ALA A 66 -23.02 -20.85 18.23
N LEU A 67 -24.13 -20.85 17.50
CA LEU A 67 -24.22 -20.18 16.18
C LEU A 67 -24.48 -18.67 16.29
N VAL A 68 -25.29 -18.26 17.28
CA VAL A 68 -25.61 -16.84 17.52
C VAL A 68 -24.53 -16.18 18.39
N GLY A 69 -23.86 -16.96 19.26
CA GLY A 69 -22.70 -16.47 20.05
C GLY A 69 -21.43 -16.26 19.25
N GLN A 70 -21.35 -16.72 18.00
CA GLN A 70 -20.40 -16.28 17.01
C GLN A 70 -20.99 -15.13 16.18
N SER A 71 -21.48 -14.09 16.85
CA SER A 71 -21.41 -12.78 16.23
C SER A 71 -19.95 -12.59 15.84
N PRO A 72 -19.63 -12.28 14.55
CA PRO A 72 -18.27 -11.86 14.24
C PRO A 72 -17.93 -10.80 15.29
N PRO A 73 -16.73 -10.85 15.90
CA PRO A 73 -16.33 -9.82 16.85
C PRO A 73 -16.75 -8.50 16.21
N PRO A 74 -17.36 -7.55 16.95
CA PRO A 74 -17.78 -6.29 16.35
C PRO A 74 -16.57 -5.86 15.54
N GLU A 75 -16.76 -5.67 14.22
CA GLU A 75 -15.74 -5.04 13.41
C GLU A 75 -15.40 -3.80 14.20
N THR A 76 -14.31 -3.87 14.97
CA THR A 76 -13.78 -2.76 15.74
C THR A 76 -13.63 -1.69 14.71
N ALA A 77 -14.46 -0.66 14.79
CA ALA A 77 -14.53 0.45 13.86
C ALA A 77 -13.08 0.82 13.50
N GLY A 78 -12.61 0.35 12.31
CA GLY A 78 -11.31 0.57 11.72
C GLY A 78 -10.19 0.64 12.76
N GLU A 79 -9.68 -0.48 13.24
CA GLU A 79 -8.38 -0.48 13.91
C GLU A 79 -7.37 0.04 12.88
N GLN A 80 -7.08 1.33 13.01
CA GLN A 80 -6.23 2.05 12.08
C GLN A 80 -4.84 1.45 12.26
N ARG A 81 -4.36 0.71 11.24
CA ARG A 81 -3.04 0.08 11.27
C ARG A 81 -2.00 1.12 11.68
N SER A 82 -1.09 0.71 12.56
CA SER A 82 0.05 1.54 12.94
C SER A 82 0.93 1.85 11.72
N LEU A 83 1.75 2.88 11.80
CA LEU A 83 2.66 3.23 10.70
C LEU A 83 3.61 2.07 10.39
N ASP A 84 4.15 1.40 11.41
CA ASP A 84 5.02 0.24 11.27
C ASP A 84 4.32 -0.91 10.51
N GLU A 85 3.08 -1.25 10.86
CA GLU A 85 2.29 -2.26 10.14
C GLU A 85 2.02 -1.88 8.68
N LEU A 86 1.78 -0.60 8.41
CA LEU A 86 1.63 -0.10 7.04
C LEU A 86 2.95 -0.22 6.27
N VAL A 87 4.07 0.18 6.86
CA VAL A 87 5.39 0.08 6.23
C VAL A 87 5.70 -1.37 5.89
N GLN A 88 5.56 -2.30 6.85
CA GLN A 88 5.76 -3.73 6.61
C GLN A 88 4.87 -4.27 5.47
N ALA A 89 3.62 -3.83 5.40
CA ALA A 89 2.68 -4.27 4.36
C ALA A 89 3.07 -3.78 2.95
N TYR A 90 3.75 -2.64 2.84
CA TYR A 90 4.08 -2.01 1.56
C TYR A 90 5.56 -2.08 1.16
N GLU A 91 6.46 -2.57 2.01
CA GLU A 91 7.90 -2.69 1.72
C GLU A 91 8.23 -3.62 0.53
N THR A 92 7.32 -4.47 0.12
CA THR A 92 7.50 -5.42 -0.99
C THR A 92 7.16 -4.82 -2.36
N GLY A 93 6.60 -3.60 -2.38
CA GLY A 93 6.12 -2.95 -3.59
C GLY A 93 7.21 -2.16 -4.33
N GLU A 94 6.94 -1.92 -5.60
CA GLU A 94 7.62 -0.89 -6.39
C GLU A 94 6.76 0.39 -6.39
N ALA A 95 7.35 1.52 -6.76
CA ALA A 95 6.59 2.75 -6.97
C ALA A 95 5.56 2.54 -8.09
N SER A 96 4.31 2.96 -7.85
CA SER A 96 3.20 2.74 -8.78
C SER A 96 3.31 3.60 -10.04
N ASP A 97 3.95 4.76 -9.90
CA ASP A 97 4.07 5.75 -10.94
C ASP A 97 5.33 6.63 -10.74
N ARG A 98 5.53 7.56 -11.69
CA ARG A 98 6.69 8.49 -11.69
C ARG A 98 6.70 9.42 -10.46
N GLU A 99 5.56 9.94 -10.03
CA GLU A 99 5.50 10.87 -8.90
C GLU A 99 5.80 10.18 -7.58
N GLN A 100 5.28 8.96 -7.41
CA GLN A 100 5.59 8.13 -6.25
C GLN A 100 7.09 7.74 -6.24
N ASP A 101 7.69 7.43 -7.41
CA ASP A 101 9.14 7.17 -7.51
C ASP A 101 9.96 8.42 -7.13
N CYS A 102 9.57 9.61 -7.57
CA CYS A 102 10.21 10.86 -7.16
C CYS A 102 10.11 11.06 -5.64
N LEU A 103 8.93 10.83 -5.06
CA LEU A 103 8.71 10.96 -3.62
C LEU A 103 9.54 9.95 -2.83
N ALA A 104 9.64 8.69 -3.29
CA ALA A 104 10.50 7.67 -2.70
C ALA A 104 11.99 8.07 -2.75
N ASN A 105 12.44 8.66 -3.85
CA ASN A 105 13.80 9.21 -3.93
C ASN A 105 14.01 10.33 -2.89
N ALA A 106 13.06 11.24 -2.71
CA ALA A 106 13.17 12.29 -1.69
C ALA A 106 13.29 11.69 -0.28
N VAL A 107 12.44 10.74 0.09
CA VAL A 107 12.50 10.05 1.38
C VAL A 107 13.84 9.33 1.55
N TYR A 108 14.28 8.59 0.53
CA TYR A 108 15.52 7.82 0.59
C TYR A 108 16.75 8.68 0.79
N PHE A 109 16.90 9.77 0.06
CA PHE A 109 18.10 10.61 0.14
C PHE A 109 18.08 11.56 1.34
N GLU A 110 16.90 12.00 1.76
CA GLU A 110 16.76 13.00 2.83
C GLU A 110 16.63 12.39 4.22
N SER A 111 15.96 11.24 4.34
CA SER A 111 15.53 10.77 5.65
C SER A 111 15.69 9.26 5.91
N ARG A 112 16.42 8.52 5.10
CA ARG A 112 16.57 7.05 5.26
C ARG A 112 17.14 6.57 6.60
N GLY A 113 17.73 7.45 7.39
CA GLY A 113 18.23 7.15 8.73
C GLY A 113 17.31 7.62 9.87
N GLU A 114 16.21 8.29 9.51
CA GLU A 114 15.24 8.79 10.47
C GLU A 114 14.23 7.72 10.90
N PRO A 115 13.54 7.89 12.04
CA PRO A 115 12.36 7.11 12.36
C PRO A 115 11.32 7.19 11.24
N GLU A 116 10.48 6.18 11.09
CA GLU A 116 9.45 6.11 10.02
C GLU A 116 8.52 7.32 10.03
N GLU A 117 8.17 7.80 11.21
CA GLU A 117 7.37 9.02 11.36
C GLU A 117 8.09 10.25 10.77
N GLY A 118 9.41 10.37 10.93
CA GLY A 118 10.23 11.42 10.36
C GLY A 118 10.32 11.31 8.83
N GLN A 119 10.46 10.07 8.33
CA GLN A 119 10.43 9.80 6.89
C GLN A 119 9.07 10.17 6.27
N LEU A 120 7.97 9.81 6.95
CA LEU A 120 6.61 10.17 6.56
C LEU A 120 6.41 11.70 6.56
N ALA A 121 6.93 12.39 7.59
CA ALA A 121 6.86 13.85 7.68
C ALA A 121 7.56 14.54 6.50
N VAL A 122 8.74 14.06 6.09
CA VAL A 122 9.46 14.57 4.90
C VAL A 122 8.62 14.37 3.63
N ALA A 123 8.05 13.18 3.42
CA ALA A 123 7.16 12.92 2.30
C ALA A 123 5.95 13.86 2.29
N GLN A 124 5.33 14.06 3.45
CA GLN A 124 4.15 14.92 3.60
C GLN A 124 4.48 16.40 3.33
N VAL A 125 5.65 16.89 3.70
CA VAL A 125 6.05 18.27 3.33
C VAL A 125 6.11 18.43 1.81
N VAL A 126 6.60 17.44 1.06
CA VAL A 126 6.60 17.49 -0.42
C VAL A 126 5.16 17.55 -0.96
N LEU A 127 4.27 16.70 -0.46
CA LEU A 127 2.84 16.69 -0.84
C LEU A 127 2.12 17.99 -0.45
N ASN A 128 2.38 18.52 0.75
CA ASN A 128 1.84 19.80 1.21
C ASN A 128 2.29 20.94 0.31
N ARG A 129 3.56 20.97 -0.08
CA ARG A 129 4.09 21.96 -1.03
C ARG A 129 3.32 21.90 -2.36
N ALA A 130 3.18 20.71 -2.96
CA ALA A 130 2.46 20.52 -4.21
C ALA A 130 1.00 21.00 -4.14
N SER A 131 0.38 20.85 -2.98
CA SER A 131 -1.03 21.26 -2.72
C SER A 131 -1.20 22.73 -2.29
N SER A 132 -0.12 23.42 -1.91
CA SER A 132 -0.18 24.75 -1.28
C SER A 132 -0.47 25.91 -2.23
N GLY A 133 -0.37 25.71 -3.53
CA GLY A 133 -0.42 26.78 -4.55
C GLY A 133 0.84 27.66 -4.60
N ARG A 134 1.85 27.41 -3.74
CA ARG A 134 3.11 28.15 -3.69
C ARG A 134 4.24 27.47 -4.44
N TYR A 135 4.07 26.21 -4.78
CA TYR A 135 5.03 25.33 -5.43
C TYR A 135 4.39 24.68 -6.66
N PRO A 136 5.16 24.05 -7.55
CA PRO A 136 4.61 23.22 -8.62
C PRO A 136 3.68 22.15 -8.07
N THR A 137 2.68 21.73 -8.85
CA THR A 137 1.76 20.65 -8.47
C THR A 137 2.34 19.26 -8.72
N ASP A 138 3.29 19.10 -9.65
CA ASP A 138 4.01 17.84 -9.93
C ASP A 138 5.08 17.60 -8.86
N LEU A 139 5.06 16.43 -8.20
CA LEU A 139 5.97 16.13 -7.09
C LEU A 139 7.44 16.11 -7.53
N CYS A 140 7.73 15.59 -8.72
CA CYS A 140 9.09 15.59 -9.23
C CYS A 140 9.60 17.03 -9.44
N ALA A 141 8.73 17.92 -9.90
CA ALA A 141 9.06 19.33 -10.06
C ALA A 141 9.27 20.03 -8.72
N VAL A 142 8.48 19.72 -7.69
CA VAL A 142 8.70 20.23 -6.31
C VAL A 142 10.08 19.82 -5.81
N ILE A 143 10.45 18.55 -5.98
CA ILE A 143 11.68 17.99 -5.43
C ILE A 143 12.90 18.51 -6.19
N THR A 144 12.80 18.64 -7.51
CA THR A 144 13.93 19.09 -8.35
C THR A 144 14.11 20.62 -8.42
N GLN A 145 13.31 21.40 -7.69
CA GLN A 145 13.51 22.84 -7.59
C GLN A 145 14.92 23.17 -7.09
N LYS A 146 15.50 24.20 -7.68
CA LYS A 146 16.84 24.66 -7.31
C LYS A 146 16.93 24.95 -5.80
N ALA A 147 17.93 24.37 -5.14
CA ALA A 147 18.25 24.58 -3.72
C ALA A 147 17.17 24.10 -2.73
N GLN A 148 16.20 23.29 -3.15
CA GLN A 148 15.23 22.66 -2.22
C GLN A 148 15.85 21.46 -1.50
N PHE A 149 16.53 20.61 -2.22
CA PHE A 149 17.16 19.41 -1.70
C PHE A 149 18.65 19.36 -2.09
N SER A 150 19.53 19.14 -1.10
CA SER A 150 20.98 19.16 -1.31
C SER A 150 21.49 18.01 -2.19
N PHE A 151 20.76 16.90 -2.22
CA PHE A 151 21.09 15.73 -3.04
C PHE A 151 20.77 15.93 -4.54
N ILE A 152 19.94 16.90 -4.91
CA ILE A 152 19.63 17.19 -6.32
C ILE A 152 20.80 17.94 -6.96
N GLN A 153 21.38 17.33 -8.00
CA GLN A 153 22.49 17.93 -8.76
C GLN A 153 22.05 18.15 -10.21
N ASN A 154 22.15 19.38 -10.69
CA ASN A 154 21.75 19.76 -12.05
C ASN A 154 20.29 19.36 -12.38
N GLY A 155 19.37 19.45 -11.42
CA GLY A 155 17.97 19.07 -11.57
C GLY A 155 17.72 17.56 -11.68
N ARG A 156 18.69 16.72 -11.27
CA ARG A 156 18.63 15.26 -11.38
C ARG A 156 18.81 14.59 -10.03
N PHE A 157 18.12 13.49 -9.85
CA PHE A 157 18.33 12.59 -8.72
C PHE A 157 19.66 11.84 -8.88
N PRO A 158 20.38 11.59 -7.77
CA PRO A 158 21.43 10.58 -7.78
C PRO A 158 20.84 9.19 -7.92
N THR A 159 21.68 8.20 -8.21
CA THR A 159 21.25 6.81 -8.32
C THR A 159 21.02 6.20 -6.93
N ALA A 160 19.81 5.82 -6.63
CA ALA A 160 19.46 5.10 -5.40
C ALA A 160 19.85 3.62 -5.51
N ASN A 161 20.26 3.00 -4.40
CA ASN A 161 20.40 1.54 -4.31
C ASN A 161 19.00 0.92 -4.12
N ARG A 162 18.33 0.64 -5.24
CA ARG A 162 16.95 0.11 -5.28
C ARG A 162 16.81 -1.30 -4.68
N GLY A 163 17.91 -2.04 -4.53
CA GLY A 163 17.92 -3.36 -3.86
C GLY A 163 18.02 -3.28 -2.33
N SER A 164 18.23 -2.09 -1.75
CA SER A 164 18.41 -1.94 -0.30
C SER A 164 17.08 -1.96 0.45
N GLU A 165 17.12 -2.37 1.72
CA GLU A 165 15.99 -2.26 2.64
C GLU A 165 15.53 -0.81 2.79
N ALA A 166 16.48 0.13 2.92
CA ALA A 166 16.17 1.56 3.00
C ALA A 166 15.40 2.09 1.78
N TRP A 167 15.65 1.54 0.58
CA TRP A 167 14.87 1.88 -0.61
C TRP A 167 13.45 1.33 -0.54
N ARG A 168 13.29 0.05 -0.17
CA ARG A 168 11.96 -0.57 -0.03
C ARG A 168 11.11 0.18 0.99
N LYS A 169 11.70 0.53 2.14
CA LYS A 169 11.06 1.37 3.15
C LYS A 169 10.66 2.74 2.60
N ALA A 170 11.54 3.41 1.86
CA ALA A 170 11.24 4.71 1.26
C ALA A 170 10.08 4.64 0.26
N VAL A 171 9.97 3.55 -0.52
CA VAL A 171 8.83 3.31 -1.42
C VAL A 171 7.54 3.11 -0.62
N ALA A 172 7.58 2.31 0.47
CA ALA A 172 6.43 2.11 1.35
C ALA A 172 5.95 3.44 1.97
N ILE A 173 6.86 4.23 2.53
CA ILE A 173 6.56 5.55 3.10
C ILE A 173 5.98 6.51 2.05
N ALA A 174 6.56 6.55 0.85
CA ALA A 174 6.06 7.39 -0.24
C ALA A 174 4.61 7.01 -0.62
N ARG A 175 4.32 5.71 -0.67
CA ARG A 175 2.98 5.20 -0.93
C ARG A 175 2.00 5.57 0.18
N ILE A 176 2.37 5.32 1.43
CA ILE A 176 1.55 5.64 2.62
C ILE A 176 1.20 7.14 2.65
N ALA A 177 2.19 8.00 2.37
CA ALA A 177 1.98 9.44 2.31
C ALA A 177 1.06 9.85 1.14
N HIS A 178 1.30 9.32 -0.07
CA HIS A 178 0.55 9.64 -1.27
C HIS A 178 -0.90 9.19 -1.20
N GLU A 179 -1.16 7.99 -0.68
CA GLU A 179 -2.49 7.43 -0.45
C GLU A 179 -3.16 7.96 0.85
N LYS A 180 -2.47 8.81 1.62
CA LYS A 180 -2.95 9.42 2.86
C LYS A 180 -3.37 8.39 3.93
N LEU A 181 -2.68 7.26 4.00
CA LEU A 181 -2.99 6.16 4.91
C LEU A 181 -2.55 6.46 6.36
N ALA A 182 -1.58 7.34 6.55
CA ALA A 182 -1.13 7.83 7.85
C ALA A 182 -0.75 9.31 7.77
N LYS A 183 -0.72 9.98 8.93
CA LYS A 183 -0.39 11.41 9.03
C LYS A 183 0.62 11.64 10.14
N SER A 184 1.67 12.42 9.83
CA SER A 184 2.71 12.83 10.78
C SER A 184 2.72 14.34 11.03
N VAL A 185 2.52 15.15 9.98
CA VAL A 185 2.49 16.62 10.10
C VAL A 185 1.23 17.24 9.50
N PRO A 186 0.77 18.41 9.99
CA PRO A 186 -0.34 19.16 9.40
C PRO A 186 -0.08 19.61 7.96
N ALA A 187 -1.16 19.92 7.22
CA ALA A 187 -1.10 20.28 5.80
C ALA A 187 -0.45 21.65 5.52
N ASP A 188 -0.36 22.52 6.51
CA ASP A 188 0.29 23.84 6.43
C ASP A 188 1.79 23.81 6.72
N VAL A 189 2.34 22.64 7.11
CA VAL A 189 3.79 22.44 7.29
C VAL A 189 4.46 22.32 5.93
N LEU A 190 5.25 23.34 5.59
CA LEU A 190 5.90 23.46 4.28
C LEU A 190 7.43 23.52 4.37
N TRP A 191 8.00 23.67 5.57
CA TRP A 191 9.45 23.84 5.77
C TRP A 191 9.96 22.88 6.83
N TYR A 192 11.20 22.48 6.69
CA TYR A 192 11.94 21.78 7.73
C TYR A 192 13.44 22.01 7.54
N HIS A 193 14.19 21.74 8.59
CA HIS A 193 15.66 21.67 8.56
C HIS A 193 16.17 20.69 9.60
N ALA A 194 17.39 20.22 9.41
CA ALA A 194 18.04 19.36 10.39
C ALA A 194 18.38 20.15 11.68
N THR A 195 18.29 19.51 12.84
CA THR A 195 18.49 20.14 14.16
C THR A 195 19.82 20.85 14.33
N TYR A 196 20.85 20.42 13.62
CA TYR A 196 22.19 21.00 13.62
C TYR A 196 22.36 22.19 12.65
N VAL A 197 21.30 22.59 11.94
CA VAL A 197 21.27 23.74 11.03
C VAL A 197 20.41 24.84 11.66
N ALA A 198 20.80 26.10 11.52
CA ALA A 198 20.03 27.24 12.00
C ALA A 198 19.75 28.23 10.85
N PRO A 199 18.77 27.95 9.99
CA PRO A 199 18.46 28.82 8.88
C PRO A 199 17.85 30.15 9.36
N SER A 200 18.19 31.26 8.67
CA SER A 200 17.72 32.60 9.04
C SER A 200 16.18 32.73 9.01
N TRP A 201 15.52 31.94 8.19
CA TRP A 201 14.06 31.90 8.06
C TRP A 201 13.37 31.20 9.25
N GLY A 202 14.04 30.26 9.95
CA GLY A 202 13.46 29.47 11.02
C GLY A 202 12.92 30.32 12.19
N LYS A 203 13.50 31.52 12.42
CA LYS A 203 13.01 32.47 13.44
C LYS A 203 11.73 33.22 13.01
N ARG A 204 11.33 33.16 11.75
CA ARG A 204 10.18 33.86 11.18
C ARG A 204 8.96 32.94 10.95
N LEU A 205 9.13 31.64 11.12
CA LEU A 205 8.10 30.63 10.93
C LEU A 205 7.70 30.03 12.26
N ASN A 206 6.50 29.51 12.33
CA ASN A 206 5.99 28.81 13.50
C ASN A 206 6.59 27.41 13.56
N LYS A 207 7.34 27.10 14.61
CA LYS A 207 7.80 25.74 14.88
C LYS A 207 6.60 24.87 15.21
N ASN A 208 6.37 23.83 14.40
CA ASN A 208 5.27 22.89 14.60
C ASN A 208 5.70 21.72 15.47
N THR A 209 6.69 20.92 15.02
CA THR A 209 7.16 19.74 15.74
C THR A 209 8.62 19.45 15.41
N GLN A 210 9.21 18.57 16.21
CA GLN A 210 10.50 17.95 15.92
C GLN A 210 10.34 16.44 15.91
N ILE A 211 10.77 15.78 14.86
CA ILE A 211 10.76 14.33 14.72
C ILE A 211 12.17 13.91 14.28
N GLY A 212 12.80 13.04 15.06
CA GLY A 212 14.18 12.66 14.83
C GLY A 212 15.11 13.87 14.78
N LEU A 213 15.89 13.97 13.73
CA LEU A 213 16.83 15.06 13.48
C LEU A 213 16.24 16.22 12.67
N HIS A 214 14.92 16.24 12.40
CA HIS A 214 14.27 17.30 11.65
C HIS A 214 13.32 18.14 12.50
N ILE A 215 13.33 19.45 12.29
CA ILE A 215 12.38 20.40 12.88
C ILE A 215 11.49 20.92 11.76
N PHE A 216 10.18 20.83 11.95
CA PHE A 216 9.15 21.16 10.97
C PHE A 216 8.44 22.48 11.32
N TYR A 217 8.05 23.26 10.27
CA TYR A 217 7.51 24.62 10.41
C TYR A 217 6.34 24.87 9.45
N SER A 218 5.42 25.72 9.92
CA SER A 218 4.32 26.31 9.14
C SER A 218 4.41 27.84 9.06
#